data_dcec42acf546205823f2f0a2c50b9b65
#
_entry.id   dcec42acf546205823f2f0a2c50b9b65
#
_cell.length_a   1.000
_cell.length_b   1.000
_cell.length_c   1.000
_cell.angle_alpha   90.00
_cell.angle_beta   90.00
_cell.angle_gamma   90.00
#
_symmetry.space_group_name_H-M   'P 1'
#
loop_
_entity.id
_entity.type
_entity.pdbx_description
1 polymer ?
#
loop_
_entity_poly.entity_id
_entity_poly.type
_entity_poly.pdbx_seq_one_letter_code
_entity_poly.pdbx_strand_id
1 'polypeptide(L)'
;MYKRMIILTYALVFFSLFATACSDNNNETYVEPILSQIEVSKLVTENNKTYVSVDGKPFPFLGAQIRLDALLNCDKMTINEVENYFKKAQELGLNCVQIPISWNMVEPKENKYDYSIVNSILQFVNKYNLKMELLWFSTNMVGDSFSYLIPQYVLQEYNKRFSRNDEGNFWNYYGYQYTMILDDEWVLERETKAITALFNHIRYWDSQNGDKHPVISAQIHNEPDALMRWRIDQKDLKYRDGTPLSKEKAWTMITNALNTVGKAVKNSSYKVVTRVNLIYGDGINPFPEATNARPKDVFDLQGIDFIGVDAYKDNIKHLKNEVMAYASIAGNYALVAENKGSYTNSPSLILTSFALGGGYNIYDLATSNFFINNTTEPDQIDHGIYTWDLQEKDFTPPTRSLIKGLAAAYIDVAKVK
;
A
#
# COMPACT_ATOMS: atom_id res chain seq x y z
N MET A 1 62.17 -14.30 24.93
CA MET A 1 61.03 -14.43 25.84
C MET A 1 60.33 -13.07 26.01
N TYR A 2 60.06 -12.32 24.90
CA TYR A 2 59.47 -10.99 24.95
C TYR A 2 58.67 -10.68 23.64
N LYS A 3 57.70 -11.54 23.27
CA LYS A 3 56.82 -11.30 22.13
C LYS A 3 55.35 -11.78 22.29
N ARG A 4 54.91 -12.05 23.54
CA ARG A 4 53.56 -12.53 23.80
C ARG A 4 52.72 -11.68 24.77
N MET A 5 53.12 -10.44 25.05
CA MET A 5 52.46 -9.60 26.06
C MET A 5 51.87 -8.29 25.53
N ILE A 6 51.80 -8.08 24.21
CA ILE A 6 51.26 -6.83 23.62
C ILE A 6 49.90 -7.03 22.98
N ILE A 7 49.38 -8.26 22.80
CA ILE A 7 48.11 -8.52 22.14
C ILE A 7 46.90 -8.58 23.10
N LEU A 8 47.15 -8.67 24.42
CA LEU A 8 46.05 -8.74 25.41
C LEU A 8 45.57 -7.38 25.94
N THR A 9 46.25 -6.28 25.63
CA THR A 9 45.92 -4.95 26.18
C THR A 9 44.98 -4.15 25.24
N TYR A 10 44.82 -4.54 24.02
CA TYR A 10 43.87 -3.87 23.07
C TYR A 10 42.47 -4.44 23.04
N ALA A 11 42.23 -5.62 23.59
CA ALA A 11 40.90 -6.24 23.66
C ALA A 11 40.09 -5.81 24.89
N LEU A 12 40.69 -5.15 25.88
CA LEU A 12 40.00 -4.72 27.11
C LEU A 12 39.59 -3.24 27.11
N VAL A 13 40.01 -2.45 26.11
CA VAL A 13 39.64 -1.03 26.02
C VAL A 13 38.36 -0.83 25.17
N PHE A 14 37.95 -1.82 24.37
CA PHE A 14 36.73 -1.73 23.58
C PHE A 14 35.43 -2.23 24.28
N PHE A 15 35.58 -2.85 25.49
CA PHE A 15 34.41 -3.37 26.24
C PHE A 15 33.99 -2.47 27.40
N SER A 16 34.68 -1.38 27.67
CA SER A 16 34.36 -0.46 28.78
C SER A 16 33.63 0.82 28.36
N LEU A 17 33.25 0.96 27.09
CA LEU A 17 32.49 2.11 26.59
C LEU A 17 30.99 1.84 26.35
N PHE A 18 30.51 0.62 26.69
CA PHE A 18 29.08 0.28 26.54
C PHE A 18 28.33 0.06 27.87
N ALA A 19 28.91 0.38 28.99
CA ALA A 19 28.32 0.11 30.31
C ALA A 19 28.06 1.35 31.20
N THR A 20 27.95 2.56 30.60
CA THR A 20 27.57 3.77 31.35
C THR A 20 26.54 4.62 30.58
N ALA A 21 25.44 3.99 30.17
CA ALA A 21 24.25 4.70 29.69
C ALA A 21 22.98 4.04 30.23
N CYS A 22 22.89 3.94 31.56
CA CYS A 22 21.67 3.63 32.26
C CYS A 22 21.66 4.34 33.59
N SER A 23 21.33 5.63 33.61
CA SER A 23 20.59 6.34 34.64
C SER A 23 20.68 7.85 34.39
N ASP A 24 19.80 8.35 33.57
CA ASP A 24 19.27 9.69 33.77
C ASP A 24 17.79 9.67 33.28
N ASN A 25 16.91 9.83 34.25
CA ASN A 25 15.49 10.02 34.06
C ASN A 25 15.22 11.43 33.48
N ASN A 26 15.68 11.67 32.26
CA ASN A 26 15.18 12.76 31.45
C ASN A 26 14.32 12.14 30.36
N ASN A 27 12.99 12.16 30.56
CA ASN A 27 11.97 11.88 29.55
C ASN A 27 11.98 12.98 28.47
N GLU A 28 13.11 13.28 27.86
CA GLU A 28 13.13 13.99 26.59
C GLU A 28 12.70 12.97 25.53
N THR A 29 11.48 13.15 25.05
CA THR A 29 10.99 12.40 23.86
C THR A 29 11.94 12.71 22.72
N TYR A 30 12.74 11.74 22.28
CA TYR A 30 13.59 11.87 21.10
C TYR A 30 12.71 12.23 19.92
N VAL A 31 12.93 13.39 19.33
CA VAL A 31 12.26 13.86 18.12
C VAL A 31 13.23 13.66 16.96
N GLU A 32 12.86 12.82 16.02
CA GLU A 32 13.65 12.61 14.80
C GLU A 32 13.82 13.92 14.03
N PRO A 33 15.03 14.22 13.53
CA PRO A 33 15.23 15.42 12.74
C PRO A 33 14.51 15.32 11.39
N ILE A 34 13.80 16.39 11.00
CA ILE A 34 13.25 16.50 9.65
C ILE A 34 14.41 16.79 8.70
N LEU A 35 14.70 15.85 7.81
CA LEU A 35 15.74 16.00 6.80
C LEU A 35 15.24 16.76 5.57
N SER A 36 16.17 17.25 4.76
CA SER A 36 15.84 17.84 3.45
C SER A 36 15.09 16.86 2.56
N GLN A 37 14.13 17.36 1.80
CA GLN A 37 13.35 16.57 0.88
C GLN A 37 14.22 15.94 -0.21
N ILE A 38 13.96 14.67 -0.51
CA ILE A 38 14.47 13.97 -1.68
C ILE A 38 13.31 13.51 -2.57
N GLU A 39 13.54 13.40 -3.87
CA GLU A 39 12.60 12.82 -4.83
C GLU A 39 13.13 11.44 -5.24
N VAL A 40 12.51 10.39 -4.70
CA VAL A 40 12.89 8.98 -4.94
C VAL A 40 12.32 8.46 -6.26
N SER A 41 11.09 8.84 -6.54
CA SER A 41 10.40 8.42 -7.74
C SER A 41 9.51 9.52 -8.31
N LYS A 42 9.26 9.43 -9.61
CA LYS A 42 8.34 10.34 -10.33
C LYS A 42 7.76 9.67 -11.56
N LEU A 43 6.64 10.19 -12.01
CA LEU A 43 6.06 9.81 -13.30
C LEU A 43 6.79 10.55 -14.42
N VAL A 44 7.12 9.83 -15.48
CA VAL A 44 7.81 10.37 -16.67
C VAL A 44 7.04 9.97 -17.91
N THR A 45 6.77 10.94 -18.80
CA THR A 45 6.18 10.69 -20.10
C THR A 45 7.17 11.08 -21.20
N GLU A 46 7.62 10.10 -21.97
CA GLU A 46 8.53 10.29 -23.10
C GLU A 46 8.04 9.49 -24.30
N ASN A 47 8.03 10.12 -25.48
CA ASN A 47 7.59 9.48 -26.73
C ASN A 47 6.20 8.82 -26.61
N ASN A 48 5.25 9.52 -25.97
CA ASN A 48 3.88 9.03 -25.68
C ASN A 48 3.82 7.76 -24.83
N LYS A 49 4.89 7.43 -24.09
CA LYS A 49 4.90 6.33 -23.11
C LYS A 49 5.11 6.91 -21.72
N THR A 50 4.25 6.52 -20.80
CA THR A 50 4.36 6.90 -19.40
C THR A 50 4.90 5.73 -18.58
N TYR A 51 5.84 6.03 -17.69
CA TYR A 51 6.44 5.06 -16.78
C TYR A 51 6.80 5.72 -15.45
N VAL A 52 6.96 4.92 -14.42
CA VAL A 52 7.52 5.38 -13.16
C VAL A 52 9.05 5.30 -13.22
N SER A 53 9.71 6.42 -12.92
CA SER A 53 11.15 6.49 -12.76
C SER A 53 11.49 6.40 -11.27
N VAL A 54 12.42 5.51 -10.92
CA VAL A 54 12.98 5.36 -9.57
C VAL A 54 14.49 5.60 -9.68
N ASP A 55 15.03 6.51 -8.89
CA ASP A 55 16.45 6.89 -8.95
C ASP A 55 16.91 7.27 -10.38
N GLY A 56 16.03 7.93 -11.13
CA GLY A 56 16.29 8.35 -12.52
C GLY A 56 16.22 7.23 -13.57
N LYS A 57 15.76 6.02 -13.21
CA LYS A 57 15.65 4.87 -14.13
C LYS A 57 14.21 4.38 -14.22
N PRO A 58 13.74 3.92 -15.41
CA PRO A 58 12.45 3.28 -15.54
C PRO A 58 12.33 2.08 -14.60
N PHE A 59 11.23 2.03 -13.85
CA PHE A 59 10.93 0.94 -12.92
C PHE A 59 9.65 0.21 -13.37
N PRO A 60 9.76 -1.02 -13.87
CA PRO A 60 8.60 -1.84 -14.20
C PRO A 60 8.03 -2.43 -12.91
N PHE A 61 6.81 -2.08 -12.55
CA PHE A 61 6.15 -2.70 -11.40
C PHE A 61 5.81 -4.16 -11.71
N LEU A 62 6.43 -5.06 -10.98
CA LEU A 62 6.15 -6.48 -10.97
C LEU A 62 6.16 -6.94 -9.53
N GLY A 63 5.01 -6.80 -8.90
CA GLY A 63 4.86 -6.92 -7.46
C GLY A 63 3.82 -7.95 -7.03
N ALA A 64 3.75 -8.15 -5.72
CA ALA A 64 2.64 -8.84 -5.07
C ALA A 64 2.32 -8.17 -3.73
N GLN A 65 1.04 -8.21 -3.36
CA GLN A 65 0.59 -7.72 -2.07
C GLN A 65 0.90 -8.74 -0.98
N ILE A 66 1.41 -8.26 0.15
CA ILE A 66 1.54 -9.00 1.41
C ILE A 66 0.62 -8.30 2.40
N ARG A 67 -0.51 -8.92 2.73
CA ARG A 67 -1.54 -8.37 3.63
C ARG A 67 -1.07 -8.32 5.08
N LEU A 68 -0.03 -7.49 5.32
CA LEU A 68 0.59 -7.30 6.64
C LEU A 68 -0.45 -7.04 7.72
N ASP A 69 -1.45 -6.22 7.41
CA ASP A 69 -2.55 -5.88 8.30
C ASP A 69 -3.30 -7.15 8.78
N ALA A 70 -3.64 -8.05 7.86
CA ALA A 70 -4.33 -9.30 8.18
C ALA A 70 -3.42 -10.30 8.90
N LEU A 71 -2.19 -10.47 8.42
CA LEU A 71 -1.23 -11.40 9.03
C LEU A 71 -0.97 -11.08 10.50
N LEU A 72 -0.77 -9.81 10.84
CA LEU A 72 -0.52 -9.39 12.22
C LEU A 72 -1.78 -9.36 13.08
N ASN A 73 -2.90 -8.82 12.56
CA ASN A 73 -4.10 -8.58 13.35
C ASN A 73 -5.10 -9.73 13.35
N CYS A 74 -5.16 -10.53 12.29
CA CYS A 74 -6.09 -11.65 12.17
C CYS A 74 -5.40 -13.01 12.40
N ASP A 75 -4.31 -13.29 11.70
CA ASP A 75 -3.56 -14.55 11.84
C ASP A 75 -2.65 -14.57 13.08
N LYS A 76 -2.46 -13.42 13.74
CA LYS A 76 -1.61 -13.28 14.93
C LYS A 76 -0.14 -13.68 14.71
N MET A 77 0.34 -13.54 13.48
CA MET A 77 1.74 -13.77 13.18
C MET A 77 2.63 -12.74 13.88
N THR A 78 3.83 -13.18 14.25
CA THR A 78 4.90 -12.27 14.67
C THR A 78 5.52 -11.62 13.45
N ILE A 79 6.13 -10.46 13.64
CA ILE A 79 6.84 -9.78 12.54
C ILE A 79 7.96 -10.63 11.92
N ASN A 80 8.60 -11.50 12.72
CA ASN A 80 9.64 -12.41 12.23
C ASN A 80 9.07 -13.51 11.32
N GLU A 81 7.85 -13.97 11.54
CA GLU A 81 7.19 -14.94 10.66
C GLU A 81 6.82 -14.30 9.32
N VAL A 82 6.43 -13.01 9.34
CA VAL A 82 6.13 -12.23 8.13
C VAL A 82 7.36 -12.13 7.20
N GLU A 83 8.57 -12.17 7.72
CA GLU A 83 9.80 -12.13 6.90
C GLU A 83 9.83 -13.20 5.80
N ASN A 84 9.23 -14.38 6.04
CA ASN A 84 9.18 -15.45 5.06
C ASN A 84 8.43 -15.06 3.78
N TYR A 85 7.47 -14.14 3.86
CA TYR A 85 6.74 -13.64 2.70
C TYR A 85 7.66 -12.82 1.78
N PHE A 86 8.55 -12.01 2.34
CA PHE A 86 9.56 -11.25 1.56
C PHE A 86 10.54 -12.18 0.86
N LYS A 87 10.97 -13.24 1.56
CA LYS A 87 11.80 -14.29 0.95
C LYS A 87 11.08 -14.95 -0.22
N LYS A 88 9.80 -15.30 -0.08
CA LYS A 88 9.00 -15.88 -1.16
C LYS A 88 8.80 -14.93 -2.33
N ALA A 89 8.59 -13.64 -2.07
CA ALA A 89 8.53 -12.62 -3.12
C ALA A 89 9.82 -12.56 -3.93
N GLN A 90 10.98 -12.58 -3.27
CA GLN A 90 12.29 -12.65 -3.93
C GLN A 90 12.47 -13.96 -4.72
N GLU A 91 12.14 -15.11 -4.14
CA GLU A 91 12.21 -16.42 -4.79
C GLU A 91 11.34 -16.49 -6.06
N LEU A 92 10.19 -15.83 -6.03
CA LEU A 92 9.29 -15.70 -7.18
C LEU A 92 9.91 -14.83 -8.28
N GLY A 93 10.85 -13.95 -7.94
CA GLY A 93 11.53 -13.03 -8.86
C GLY A 93 10.88 -11.64 -8.94
N LEU A 94 10.03 -11.30 -8.00
CA LEU A 94 9.41 -9.97 -7.92
C LEU A 94 10.47 -8.90 -7.65
N ASN A 95 10.20 -7.68 -8.11
CA ASN A 95 11.03 -6.51 -7.82
C ASN A 95 10.38 -5.55 -6.81
N CYS A 96 9.10 -5.76 -6.52
CA CYS A 96 8.32 -4.92 -5.62
C CYS A 96 7.39 -5.77 -4.74
N VAL A 97 7.09 -5.26 -3.56
CA VAL A 97 6.01 -5.75 -2.69
C VAL A 97 5.07 -4.62 -2.32
N GLN A 98 3.79 -4.92 -2.27
CA GLN A 98 2.77 -3.98 -1.80
C GLN A 98 2.46 -4.31 -0.34
N ILE A 99 2.64 -3.33 0.54
CA ILE A 99 2.50 -3.54 1.98
C ILE A 99 1.48 -2.57 2.56
N PRO A 100 0.34 -3.05 3.04
CA PRO A 100 -0.58 -2.24 3.83
C PRO A 100 0.07 -1.78 5.13
N ILE A 101 0.18 -0.47 5.28
CA ILE A 101 0.54 0.18 6.55
C ILE A 101 -0.68 0.95 7.01
N SER A 102 -1.21 0.58 8.16
CA SER A 102 -2.39 1.24 8.68
C SER A 102 -2.05 2.46 9.53
N TRP A 103 -2.99 3.39 9.61
CA TRP A 103 -2.84 4.56 10.48
C TRP A 103 -2.57 4.15 11.94
N ASN A 104 -3.31 3.14 12.44
CA ASN A 104 -3.14 2.66 13.82
C ASN A 104 -1.76 2.03 14.09
N MET A 105 -1.12 1.42 13.07
CA MET A 105 0.27 0.92 13.21
C MET A 105 1.24 2.06 13.48
N VAL A 106 1.01 3.22 12.86
CA VAL A 106 1.92 4.37 12.90
C VAL A 106 1.64 5.28 14.10
N GLU A 107 0.37 5.52 14.41
CA GLU A 107 -0.07 6.42 15.47
C GLU A 107 -1.14 5.76 16.35
N PRO A 108 -0.78 4.76 17.18
CA PRO A 108 -1.74 4.06 18.02
C PRO A 108 -2.41 4.93 19.08
N LYS A 109 -1.80 6.07 19.43
CA LYS A 109 -2.33 7.09 20.33
C LYS A 109 -2.01 8.46 19.76
N GLU A 110 -2.89 9.43 20.03
CA GLU A 110 -2.75 10.79 19.52
C GLU A 110 -1.35 11.38 19.76
N ASN A 111 -0.69 11.79 18.67
CA ASN A 111 0.68 12.33 18.64
C ASN A 111 1.74 11.39 19.26
N LYS A 112 1.48 10.08 19.29
CA LYS A 112 2.44 9.05 19.72
C LYS A 112 2.68 8.07 18.59
N TYR A 113 3.83 8.21 17.96
CA TYR A 113 4.22 7.41 16.80
C TYR A 113 5.01 6.16 17.24
N ASP A 114 4.72 5.03 16.60
CA ASP A 114 5.47 3.78 16.71
C ASP A 114 5.85 3.28 15.32
N TYR A 115 7.14 3.25 15.03
CA TYR A 115 7.66 2.83 13.74
C TYR A 115 8.32 1.44 13.79
N SER A 116 8.19 0.70 14.88
CA SER A 116 8.87 -0.58 15.08
C SER A 116 8.56 -1.60 13.99
N ILE A 117 7.28 -1.75 13.62
CA ILE A 117 6.84 -2.62 12.53
C ILE A 117 7.35 -2.10 11.18
N VAL A 118 7.21 -0.79 10.92
CA VAL A 118 7.70 -0.16 9.69
C VAL A 118 9.20 -0.39 9.51
N ASN A 119 10.00 -0.20 10.56
CA ASN A 119 11.44 -0.44 10.53
C ASN A 119 11.78 -1.89 10.16
N SER A 120 11.06 -2.86 10.72
CA SER A 120 11.25 -4.28 10.39
C SER A 120 10.94 -4.54 8.90
N ILE A 121 9.84 -3.99 8.38
CA ILE A 121 9.47 -4.11 6.98
C ILE A 121 10.53 -3.48 6.05
N LEU A 122 11.02 -2.28 6.36
CA LEU A 122 12.08 -1.63 5.60
C LEU A 122 13.38 -2.44 5.60
N GLN A 123 13.72 -3.08 6.73
CA GLN A 123 14.85 -4.02 6.81
C GLN A 123 14.66 -5.23 5.90
N PHE A 124 13.46 -5.84 5.86
CA PHE A 124 13.16 -6.99 5.01
C PHE A 124 13.23 -6.61 3.53
N VAL A 125 12.64 -5.47 3.15
CA VAL A 125 12.72 -4.92 1.78
C VAL A 125 14.18 -4.79 1.34
N ASN A 126 15.03 -4.19 2.17
CA ASN A 126 16.46 -4.04 1.88
C ASN A 126 17.20 -5.38 1.85
N LYS A 127 16.91 -6.29 2.80
CA LYS A 127 17.55 -7.61 2.91
C LYS A 127 17.30 -8.47 1.67
N TYR A 128 16.09 -8.43 1.13
CA TYR A 128 15.70 -9.23 -0.02
C TYR A 128 15.83 -8.50 -1.36
N ASN A 129 16.45 -7.31 -1.35
CA ASN A 129 16.66 -6.48 -2.54
C ASN A 129 15.36 -6.22 -3.33
N LEU A 130 14.30 -5.93 -2.61
CA LEU A 130 13.00 -5.54 -3.12
C LEU A 130 12.83 -4.03 -3.03
N LYS A 131 11.84 -3.50 -3.73
CA LYS A 131 11.24 -2.19 -3.46
C LYS A 131 9.86 -2.37 -2.85
N MET A 132 9.34 -1.33 -2.23
CA MET A 132 8.05 -1.35 -1.56
C MET A 132 7.13 -0.28 -2.14
N GLU A 133 5.92 -0.66 -2.46
CA GLU A 133 4.79 0.23 -2.55
C GLU A 133 4.06 0.21 -1.22
N LEU A 134 3.98 1.36 -0.56
CA LEU A 134 3.27 1.51 0.70
C LEU A 134 1.79 1.73 0.40
N LEU A 135 0.91 0.86 0.90
CA LEU A 135 -0.53 1.03 0.82
C LEU A 135 -1.02 1.68 2.12
N TRP A 136 -1.49 2.92 2.05
CA TRP A 136 -1.98 3.63 3.22
C TRP A 136 -3.43 3.22 3.51
N PHE A 137 -3.59 2.31 4.48
CA PHE A 137 -4.90 1.85 4.92
C PHE A 137 -5.39 2.71 6.10
N SER A 138 -6.45 3.44 5.85
CA SER A 138 -7.00 4.39 6.81
C SER A 138 -8.52 4.49 6.70
N THR A 139 -9.07 5.68 6.68
CA THR A 139 -10.47 6.03 6.87
C THR A 139 -11.47 5.38 5.92
N ASN A 140 -11.07 4.99 4.73
CA ASN A 140 -11.97 4.34 3.77
C ASN A 140 -12.14 2.83 3.98
N MET A 141 -11.34 2.22 4.86
CA MET A 141 -11.34 0.78 5.15
C MET A 141 -11.86 0.48 6.56
N VAL A 142 -12.89 1.18 7.00
CA VAL A 142 -13.38 1.06 8.37
C VAL A 142 -14.65 0.22 8.45
N GLY A 143 -14.64 -0.72 9.35
CA GLY A 143 -15.75 -1.58 9.73
C GLY A 143 -15.35 -2.45 10.90
N ASP A 144 -16.23 -3.26 11.44
CA ASP A 144 -15.91 -4.09 12.60
C ASP A 144 -14.72 -5.00 12.36
N SER A 145 -14.64 -5.59 11.18
CA SER A 145 -13.55 -6.48 10.81
C SER A 145 -12.21 -5.76 10.59
N PHE A 146 -12.22 -4.44 10.38
CA PHE A 146 -11.03 -3.63 10.10
C PHE A 146 -10.87 -2.43 11.05
N SER A 147 -11.56 -2.44 12.19
CA SER A 147 -11.44 -1.39 13.20
C SER A 147 -10.02 -1.22 13.74
N TYR A 148 -9.17 -2.23 13.57
CA TYR A 148 -7.76 -2.19 13.93
C TYR A 148 -6.90 -1.29 13.00
N LEU A 149 -7.44 -0.87 11.84
CA LEU A 149 -6.71 0.00 10.91
C LEU A 149 -6.67 1.47 11.37
N ILE A 150 -7.65 1.88 12.16
CA ILE A 150 -7.82 3.26 12.60
C ILE A 150 -7.50 3.37 14.11
N PRO A 151 -6.77 4.41 14.55
CA PRO A 151 -6.53 4.64 15.96
C PRO A 151 -7.83 4.80 16.76
N GLN A 152 -7.89 4.19 17.94
CA GLN A 152 -9.10 4.21 18.76
C GLN A 152 -9.55 5.62 19.15
N TYR A 153 -8.62 6.55 19.34
CA TYR A 153 -8.97 7.94 19.64
C TYR A 153 -9.71 8.62 18.47
N VAL A 154 -9.34 8.26 17.22
CA VAL A 154 -10.03 8.76 16.03
C VAL A 154 -11.44 8.19 15.94
N LEU A 155 -11.60 6.87 16.12
CA LEU A 155 -12.91 6.21 16.09
C LEU A 155 -13.85 6.75 17.20
N GLN A 156 -13.32 6.98 18.39
CA GLN A 156 -14.09 7.54 19.49
C GLN A 156 -14.59 8.95 19.17
N GLU A 157 -13.75 9.81 18.61
CA GLU A 157 -14.15 11.16 18.21
C GLU A 157 -15.11 11.12 17.03
N TYR A 158 -14.86 10.28 16.02
CA TYR A 158 -15.77 10.07 14.90
C TYR A 158 -17.19 9.69 15.36
N ASN A 159 -17.29 8.75 16.30
CA ASN A 159 -18.58 8.33 16.86
C ASN A 159 -19.37 9.46 17.53
N LYS A 160 -18.69 10.49 18.03
CA LYS A 160 -19.34 11.69 18.58
C LYS A 160 -19.80 12.66 17.51
N ARG A 161 -19.11 12.71 16.38
CA ARG A 161 -19.30 13.73 15.34
C ARG A 161 -20.34 13.35 14.30
N PHE A 162 -20.46 12.07 13.93
CA PHE A 162 -21.27 11.63 12.80
C PHE A 162 -22.45 10.76 13.21
N SER A 163 -23.53 10.93 12.44
CA SER A 163 -24.74 10.12 12.58
C SER A 163 -24.52 8.70 12.04
N ARG A 164 -25.33 7.79 12.54
CA ARG A 164 -25.41 6.41 12.06
C ARG A 164 -26.57 6.26 11.09
N ASN A 165 -26.66 5.10 10.43
CA ASN A 165 -27.81 4.77 9.59
C ASN A 165 -29.10 4.66 10.43
N ASP A 166 -30.25 4.38 9.78
CA ASP A 166 -31.57 4.32 10.41
C ASP A 166 -31.66 3.35 11.60
N GLU A 167 -30.76 2.39 11.67
CA GLU A 167 -30.68 1.40 12.75
C GLU A 167 -29.71 1.82 13.86
N GLY A 168 -29.15 3.02 13.76
CA GLY A 168 -28.14 3.53 14.67
C GLY A 168 -26.72 3.04 14.37
N ASN A 169 -26.51 2.35 13.23
CA ASN A 169 -25.21 1.92 12.76
C ASN A 169 -24.71 2.81 11.63
N PHE A 170 -23.40 2.86 11.45
CA PHE A 170 -22.82 3.48 10.28
C PHE A 170 -23.15 2.68 9.05
N TRP A 171 -23.08 3.34 7.89
CA TRP A 171 -23.20 2.67 6.62
C TRP A 171 -22.16 1.57 6.47
N ASN A 172 -22.57 0.47 5.87
CA ASN A 172 -21.81 -0.75 5.78
C ASN A 172 -21.17 -0.88 4.39
N TYR A 173 -19.87 -1.16 4.37
CA TYR A 173 -19.11 -1.44 3.18
C TYR A 173 -18.61 -2.90 3.23
N TYR A 174 -18.96 -3.75 2.27
CA TYR A 174 -18.66 -5.19 2.25
C TYR A 174 -19.02 -5.93 3.55
N GLY A 175 -20.11 -5.58 4.19
CA GLY A 175 -20.49 -6.18 5.46
C GLY A 175 -19.80 -5.55 6.68
N TYR A 176 -18.98 -4.52 6.51
CA TYR A 176 -18.38 -3.76 7.62
C TYR A 176 -19.38 -2.80 8.22
N GLN A 177 -19.34 -2.65 9.53
CA GLN A 177 -20.42 -1.94 10.23
C GLN A 177 -20.43 -0.45 10.01
N TYR A 178 -19.35 0.18 9.57
CA TYR A 178 -19.34 1.60 9.29
C TYR A 178 -18.22 2.04 8.38
N THR A 179 -18.47 3.14 7.72
CA THR A 179 -17.51 3.88 6.90
C THR A 179 -17.42 5.31 7.40
N MET A 180 -16.23 5.87 7.43
CA MET A 180 -16.02 7.25 7.87
C MET A 180 -16.40 8.26 6.78
N ILE A 181 -16.71 9.48 7.20
CA ILE A 181 -16.79 10.65 6.32
C ILE A 181 -15.35 11.10 6.06
N LEU A 182 -14.88 10.92 4.82
CA LEU A 182 -13.47 11.06 4.49
C LEU A 182 -12.99 12.52 4.44
N ASP A 183 -13.87 13.50 4.26
CA ASP A 183 -13.54 14.91 4.12
C ASP A 183 -13.79 15.75 5.39
N ASP A 184 -13.97 15.10 6.54
CA ASP A 184 -14.02 15.81 7.82
C ASP A 184 -12.67 16.47 8.11
N GLU A 185 -12.66 17.77 8.32
CA GLU A 185 -11.43 18.56 8.49
C GLU A 185 -10.53 18.05 9.62
N TRP A 186 -11.13 17.66 10.75
CA TRP A 186 -10.36 17.14 11.88
C TRP A 186 -9.73 15.78 11.56
N VAL A 187 -10.49 14.88 10.91
CA VAL A 187 -9.97 13.56 10.49
C VAL A 187 -8.84 13.73 9.50
N LEU A 188 -9.03 14.56 8.45
CA LEU A 188 -8.00 14.81 7.43
C LEU A 188 -6.75 15.47 8.01
N GLU A 189 -6.91 16.42 8.94
CA GLU A 189 -5.77 17.03 9.63
C GLU A 189 -4.94 15.98 10.37
N ARG A 190 -5.58 15.06 11.09
CA ARG A 190 -4.91 14.00 11.83
C ARG A 190 -4.27 12.97 10.91
N GLU A 191 -4.99 12.54 9.90
CA GLU A 191 -4.48 11.58 8.92
C GLU A 191 -3.27 12.12 8.17
N THR A 192 -3.32 13.37 7.72
CA THR A 192 -2.19 14.01 7.02
C THR A 192 -0.98 14.18 7.92
N LYS A 193 -1.16 14.49 9.22
CA LYS A 193 -0.06 14.51 10.18
C LYS A 193 0.59 13.14 10.32
N ALA A 194 -0.21 12.08 10.44
CA ALA A 194 0.28 10.72 10.62
C ALA A 194 1.07 10.24 9.40
N ILE A 195 0.53 10.40 8.19
CA ILE A 195 1.22 9.97 6.97
C ILE A 195 2.47 10.82 6.68
N THR A 196 2.44 12.13 6.97
CA THR A 196 3.62 12.99 6.85
C THR A 196 4.72 12.54 7.81
N ALA A 197 4.37 12.25 9.07
CA ALA A 197 5.30 11.76 10.06
C ALA A 197 5.93 10.43 9.63
N LEU A 198 5.13 9.50 9.07
CA LEU A 198 5.61 8.23 8.52
C LEU A 198 6.64 8.44 7.40
N PHE A 199 6.35 9.29 6.41
CA PHE A 199 7.28 9.51 5.29
C PHE A 199 8.53 10.29 5.72
N ASN A 200 8.44 11.18 6.70
CA ASN A 200 9.61 11.81 7.30
C ASN A 200 10.47 10.78 8.06
N HIS A 201 9.84 9.86 8.78
CA HIS A 201 10.54 8.75 9.43
C HIS A 201 11.22 7.82 8.41
N ILE A 202 10.56 7.46 7.32
CA ILE A 202 11.15 6.66 6.23
C ILE A 202 12.40 7.36 5.69
N ARG A 203 12.37 8.68 5.48
CA ARG A 203 13.54 9.46 5.06
C ARG A 203 14.67 9.38 6.07
N TYR A 204 14.36 9.57 7.35
CA TYR A 204 15.35 9.45 8.42
C TYR A 204 15.95 8.04 8.47
N TRP A 205 15.10 7.02 8.49
CA TRP A 205 15.53 5.63 8.52
C TRP A 205 16.42 5.27 7.31
N ASP A 206 16.03 5.66 6.12
CA ASP A 206 16.76 5.37 4.88
C ASP A 206 18.15 6.03 4.90
N SER A 207 18.25 7.27 5.38
CA SER A 207 19.53 7.96 5.56
C SER A 207 20.49 7.25 6.51
N GLN A 208 19.98 6.53 7.49
CA GLN A 208 20.77 5.74 8.43
C GLN A 208 21.12 4.34 7.89
N ASN A 209 20.47 3.90 6.79
CA ASN A 209 20.59 2.57 6.21
C ASN A 209 21.14 2.58 4.77
N GLY A 210 21.83 3.65 4.38
CA GLY A 210 22.62 3.74 3.14
C GLY A 210 21.87 4.28 1.92
N ASP A 211 20.82 5.07 2.13
CA ASP A 211 20.03 5.75 1.09
C ASP A 211 19.66 4.79 -0.08
N LYS A 212 19.06 3.66 0.28
CA LYS A 212 18.67 2.61 -0.68
C LYS A 212 17.31 2.83 -1.30
N HIS A 213 16.58 3.83 -0.82
CA HIS A 213 15.25 4.18 -1.29
C HIS A 213 14.30 2.98 -1.33
N PRO A 214 14.02 2.33 -0.17
CA PRO A 214 13.20 1.12 -0.13
C PRO A 214 11.76 1.35 -0.55
N VAL A 215 11.16 2.49 -0.20
CA VAL A 215 9.79 2.84 -0.58
C VAL A 215 9.80 3.70 -1.85
N ILE A 216 9.07 3.27 -2.88
CA ILE A 216 9.09 3.91 -4.20
C ILE A 216 7.73 4.41 -4.68
N SER A 217 6.67 4.06 -4.00
CA SER A 217 5.30 4.48 -4.33
C SER A 217 4.44 4.47 -3.08
N ALA A 218 3.40 5.30 -3.08
CA ALA A 218 2.36 5.31 -2.06
C ALA A 218 0.97 5.20 -2.71
N GLN A 219 0.23 4.16 -2.36
CA GLN A 219 -1.20 4.11 -2.63
C GLN A 219 -1.93 4.90 -1.55
N ILE A 220 -2.76 5.85 -1.98
CA ILE A 220 -3.57 6.67 -1.08
C ILE A 220 -4.96 6.06 -1.00
N HIS A 221 -5.30 5.55 0.17
CA HIS A 221 -6.50 4.77 0.41
C HIS A 221 -6.58 3.49 -0.44
N ASN A 222 -7.61 2.68 -0.22
CA ASN A 222 -7.84 1.46 -0.97
C ASN A 222 -9.24 1.46 -1.55
N GLU A 223 -9.37 1.30 -2.87
CA GLU A 223 -10.65 1.18 -3.59
C GLU A 223 -11.70 2.21 -3.14
N PRO A 224 -11.38 3.51 -3.07
CA PRO A 224 -12.29 4.50 -2.49
C PRO A 224 -13.59 4.66 -3.29
N ASP A 225 -13.60 4.32 -4.57
CA ASP A 225 -14.77 4.34 -5.44
C ASP A 225 -15.78 3.23 -5.11
N ALA A 226 -15.39 2.18 -4.40
CA ALA A 226 -16.31 1.19 -3.88
C ALA A 226 -17.35 1.81 -2.93
N LEU A 227 -17.00 2.88 -2.22
CA LEU A 227 -17.95 3.64 -1.40
C LEU A 227 -19.10 4.20 -2.22
N MET A 228 -18.87 4.58 -3.47
CA MET A 228 -19.88 5.10 -4.36
C MET A 228 -20.97 4.05 -4.65
N ARG A 229 -20.56 2.82 -4.97
CA ARG A 229 -21.48 1.73 -5.23
C ARG A 229 -22.36 1.43 -4.03
N TRP A 230 -21.75 1.17 -2.89
CA TRP A 230 -22.49 0.78 -1.69
C TRP A 230 -23.37 1.89 -1.15
N ARG A 231 -22.91 3.13 -1.30
CA ARG A 231 -23.68 4.32 -0.94
C ARG A 231 -24.94 4.50 -1.78
N ILE A 232 -24.89 4.07 -3.03
CA ILE A 232 -26.02 4.20 -3.95
C ILE A 232 -27.04 3.09 -3.73
N ASP A 233 -26.56 1.87 -3.51
CA ASP A 233 -27.38 0.68 -3.37
C ASP A 233 -27.94 0.50 -1.96
N GLN A 234 -27.35 1.17 -0.98
CA GLN A 234 -27.72 1.09 0.43
C GLN A 234 -28.37 2.38 0.93
N LYS A 235 -28.76 2.39 2.20
CA LYS A 235 -29.26 3.58 2.84
C LYS A 235 -28.21 4.64 3.01
N ASP A 236 -28.60 5.89 2.90
CA ASP A 236 -27.68 7.01 2.91
C ASP A 236 -26.96 7.19 4.23
N LEU A 237 -25.66 7.46 4.15
CA LEU A 237 -24.97 8.13 5.24
C LEU A 237 -25.56 9.51 5.47
N LYS A 238 -25.64 9.90 6.71
CA LYS A 238 -26.08 11.24 7.11
C LYS A 238 -24.98 11.87 7.95
N TYR A 239 -24.79 13.14 7.76
CA TYR A 239 -24.02 13.93 8.73
C TYR A 239 -24.72 13.96 10.09
N ARG A 240 -24.01 14.41 11.11
CA ARG A 240 -24.57 14.50 12.48
C ARG A 240 -25.86 15.31 12.57
N ASP A 241 -26.06 16.28 11.69
CA ASP A 241 -27.28 17.10 11.58
C ASP A 241 -28.42 16.40 10.82
N GLY A 242 -28.20 15.17 10.36
CA GLY A 242 -29.16 14.39 9.60
C GLY A 242 -29.15 14.67 8.08
N THR A 243 -28.31 15.57 7.59
CA THR A 243 -28.23 15.90 6.16
C THR A 243 -27.75 14.70 5.35
N PRO A 244 -28.48 14.26 4.29
CA PRO A 244 -28.06 13.16 3.45
C PRO A 244 -26.80 13.48 2.64
N LEU A 245 -25.97 12.46 2.41
CA LEU A 245 -24.80 12.55 1.53
C LEU A 245 -25.19 12.13 0.10
N SER A 246 -25.32 13.11 -0.81
CA SER A 246 -25.61 12.82 -2.23
C SER A 246 -24.43 12.14 -2.95
N LYS A 247 -24.69 11.54 -4.12
CA LYS A 247 -23.66 10.94 -4.97
C LYS A 247 -22.52 11.90 -5.27
N GLU A 248 -22.85 13.09 -5.72
CA GLU A 248 -21.88 14.11 -6.08
C GLU A 248 -21.06 14.55 -4.87
N LYS A 249 -21.70 14.71 -3.74
CA LYS A 249 -21.00 15.05 -2.49
C LYS A 249 -20.12 13.91 -2.01
N ALA A 250 -20.55 12.65 -2.15
CA ALA A 250 -19.71 11.49 -1.84
C ALA A 250 -18.46 11.42 -2.73
N TRP A 251 -18.60 11.72 -4.02
CA TRP A 251 -17.46 11.79 -4.93
C TRP A 251 -16.51 12.94 -4.58
N THR A 252 -17.04 14.11 -4.27
CA THR A 252 -16.26 15.25 -3.80
C THR A 252 -15.51 14.92 -2.51
N MET A 253 -16.16 14.25 -1.57
CA MET A 253 -15.54 13.77 -0.34
C MET A 253 -14.33 12.86 -0.63
N ILE A 254 -14.50 11.88 -1.52
CA ILE A 254 -13.43 10.95 -1.92
C ILE A 254 -12.26 11.71 -2.54
N THR A 255 -12.53 12.56 -3.53
CA THR A 255 -11.49 13.30 -4.25
C THR A 255 -10.77 14.30 -3.37
N ASN A 256 -11.48 14.97 -2.44
CA ASN A 256 -10.86 15.85 -1.45
C ASN A 256 -9.90 15.10 -0.52
N ALA A 257 -10.31 13.95 -0.01
CA ALA A 257 -9.48 13.12 0.85
C ALA A 257 -8.23 12.64 0.11
N LEU A 258 -8.38 12.07 -1.08
CA LEU A 258 -7.28 11.60 -1.92
C LEU A 258 -6.28 12.72 -2.22
N ASN A 259 -6.78 13.89 -2.62
CA ASN A 259 -5.91 15.04 -2.93
C ASN A 259 -5.15 15.54 -1.70
N THR A 260 -5.83 15.61 -0.56
CA THR A 260 -5.26 16.14 0.69
C THR A 260 -4.20 15.20 1.25
N VAL A 261 -4.50 13.90 1.36
CA VAL A 261 -3.58 12.89 1.87
C VAL A 261 -2.41 12.66 0.90
N GLY A 262 -2.68 12.63 -0.42
CA GLY A 262 -1.63 12.50 -1.43
C GLY A 262 -0.66 13.69 -1.42
N LYS A 263 -1.16 14.93 -1.26
CA LYS A 263 -0.30 16.11 -1.08
C LYS A 263 0.57 16.02 0.16
N ALA A 264 0.07 15.43 1.24
CA ALA A 264 0.87 15.24 2.45
C ALA A 264 2.10 14.36 2.21
N VAL A 265 1.95 13.28 1.43
CA VAL A 265 3.10 12.45 0.99
C VAL A 265 4.06 13.25 0.13
N LYS A 266 3.55 13.95 -0.89
CA LYS A 266 4.40 14.72 -1.83
C LYS A 266 5.15 15.89 -1.17
N ASN A 267 4.63 16.41 -0.07
CA ASN A 267 5.23 17.51 0.70
C ASN A 267 6.11 17.01 1.86
N SER A 268 6.16 15.71 2.13
CA SER A 268 7.05 15.12 3.12
C SER A 268 8.52 15.22 2.70
N SER A 269 9.44 14.87 3.59
CA SER A 269 10.88 14.84 3.26
C SER A 269 11.28 13.65 2.38
N TYR A 270 10.37 12.68 2.12
CA TYR A 270 10.58 11.50 1.28
C TYR A 270 9.52 11.44 0.17
N LYS A 271 9.77 12.14 -0.92
CA LYS A 271 8.79 12.27 -2.01
C LYS A 271 8.83 11.05 -2.94
N VAL A 272 7.69 10.39 -3.08
CA VAL A 272 7.47 9.28 -4.01
C VAL A 272 6.26 9.57 -4.89
N VAL A 273 6.10 8.80 -5.98
CA VAL A 273 4.85 8.81 -6.74
C VAL A 273 3.69 8.35 -5.88
N THR A 274 2.57 9.02 -6.03
CA THR A 274 1.32 8.70 -5.34
C THR A 274 0.32 8.14 -6.33
N ARG A 275 -0.43 7.13 -5.92
CA ARG A 275 -1.49 6.54 -6.73
C ARG A 275 -2.72 6.19 -5.93
N VAL A 276 -3.76 5.85 -6.64
CA VAL A 276 -4.97 5.21 -6.10
C VAL A 276 -5.30 3.99 -6.96
N ASN A 277 -5.94 2.98 -6.37
CA ASN A 277 -6.56 1.87 -7.08
C ASN A 277 -8.06 2.09 -7.16
N LEU A 278 -8.65 1.81 -8.32
CA LEU A 278 -10.08 1.91 -8.55
C LEU A 278 -10.64 0.58 -9.04
N ILE A 279 -11.80 0.20 -8.50
CA ILE A 279 -12.53 -1.02 -8.92
C ILE A 279 -13.39 -0.71 -10.13
N TYR A 280 -13.97 0.50 -10.17
CA TYR A 280 -14.97 0.90 -11.12
C TYR A 280 -14.47 2.08 -11.94
N GLY A 281 -14.81 2.16 -13.17
CA GLY A 281 -14.52 3.43 -13.75
C GLY A 281 -14.29 3.58 -15.20
N ASP A 282 -14.84 2.79 -16.10
CA ASP A 282 -14.63 3.06 -17.52
C ASP A 282 -15.72 2.55 -18.47
N GLY A 283 -16.86 2.19 -17.94
CA GLY A 283 -17.96 1.62 -18.74
C GLY A 283 -17.81 0.11 -19.02
N ILE A 284 -16.71 -0.53 -18.59
CA ILE A 284 -16.58 -2.00 -18.58
C ILE A 284 -17.09 -2.56 -17.26
N ASN A 285 -17.25 -1.70 -16.29
CA ASN A 285 -17.82 -1.99 -14.99
C ASN A 285 -19.24 -2.58 -15.15
N PRO A 286 -19.53 -3.73 -14.52
CA PRO A 286 -20.88 -4.29 -14.53
C PRO A 286 -21.93 -3.42 -13.82
N PHE A 287 -21.50 -2.37 -13.11
CA PHE A 287 -22.36 -1.47 -12.36
C PHE A 287 -22.11 0.02 -12.67
N PRO A 288 -21.95 0.44 -13.93
CA PRO A 288 -21.57 1.82 -14.27
C PRO A 288 -22.61 2.84 -13.79
N GLU A 289 -23.88 2.46 -13.73
CA GLU A 289 -24.96 3.31 -13.26
C GLU A 289 -24.96 3.51 -11.73
N ALA A 290 -24.36 2.57 -11.02
CA ALA A 290 -24.33 2.59 -9.54
C ALA A 290 -23.19 3.45 -8.97
N THR A 291 -22.08 3.61 -9.69
CA THR A 291 -20.87 4.17 -9.07
C THR A 291 -20.65 5.64 -9.33
N ASN A 292 -20.91 6.15 -10.49
CA ASN A 292 -20.55 7.52 -10.83
C ASN A 292 -19.04 7.84 -10.67
N ALA A 293 -18.21 6.81 -10.56
CA ALA A 293 -16.75 6.99 -10.44
C ALA A 293 -16.20 7.57 -11.75
N ARG A 294 -15.29 8.53 -11.62
CA ARG A 294 -14.70 9.24 -12.76
C ARG A 294 -13.18 9.19 -12.62
N PRO A 295 -12.50 8.17 -13.18
CA PRO A 295 -11.05 8.00 -13.05
C PRO A 295 -10.27 9.25 -13.42
N LYS A 296 -10.68 9.98 -14.45
CA LYS A 296 -10.01 11.20 -14.87
C LYS A 296 -10.04 12.28 -13.80
N ASP A 297 -11.11 12.43 -13.03
CA ASP A 297 -11.16 13.41 -11.94
C ASP A 297 -10.11 13.10 -10.87
N VAL A 298 -9.86 11.81 -10.62
CA VAL A 298 -8.82 11.38 -9.67
C VAL A 298 -7.43 11.61 -10.24
N PHE A 299 -7.21 11.32 -11.51
CA PHE A 299 -5.94 11.57 -12.18
C PHE A 299 -5.59 13.07 -12.25
N ASP A 300 -6.57 13.94 -12.36
CA ASP A 300 -6.37 15.40 -12.40
C ASP A 300 -6.05 16.01 -11.02
N LEU A 301 -6.06 15.22 -9.92
CA LEU A 301 -5.71 15.68 -8.59
C LEU A 301 -4.20 15.93 -8.45
N GLN A 302 -3.82 17.05 -7.85
CA GLN A 302 -2.41 17.37 -7.61
C GLN A 302 -1.72 16.41 -6.63
N GLY A 303 -2.51 15.77 -5.75
CA GLY A 303 -2.04 14.79 -4.79
C GLY A 303 -1.83 13.38 -5.36
N ILE A 304 -2.27 13.11 -6.60
CA ILE A 304 -2.20 11.80 -7.25
C ILE A 304 -1.42 11.92 -8.55
N ASP A 305 -0.45 11.03 -8.76
CA ASP A 305 0.36 11.01 -9.97
C ASP A 305 -0.19 10.06 -11.02
N PHE A 306 -0.77 8.91 -10.61
CA PHE A 306 -1.40 7.98 -11.52
C PHE A 306 -2.50 7.15 -10.84
N ILE A 307 -3.29 6.48 -11.64
CA ILE A 307 -4.35 5.58 -11.17
C ILE A 307 -4.11 4.16 -11.68
N GLY A 308 -4.27 3.18 -10.80
CA GLY A 308 -4.25 1.76 -11.12
C GLY A 308 -5.64 1.16 -11.14
N VAL A 309 -5.77 -0.02 -11.73
CA VAL A 309 -7.02 -0.77 -11.80
C VAL A 309 -6.95 -2.08 -11.03
N ASP A 310 -7.98 -2.37 -10.25
CA ASP A 310 -8.18 -3.67 -9.61
C ASP A 310 -9.02 -4.52 -10.54
N ALA A 311 -8.30 -5.20 -11.44
CA ALA A 311 -8.92 -5.79 -12.61
C ALA A 311 -9.76 -7.02 -12.28
N TYR A 312 -9.27 -7.90 -11.40
CA TYR A 312 -9.93 -9.18 -11.03
C TYR A 312 -10.49 -9.94 -12.25
N LYS A 313 -9.67 -10.02 -13.31
CA LYS A 313 -10.03 -10.69 -14.57
C LYS A 313 -9.13 -11.90 -14.79
N ASP A 314 -9.74 -13.04 -15.04
CA ASP A 314 -9.11 -14.29 -15.48
C ASP A 314 -9.03 -14.39 -17.01
N ASN A 315 -9.70 -13.50 -17.72
CA ASN A 315 -9.76 -13.47 -19.17
C ASN A 315 -8.86 -12.38 -19.76
N ILE A 316 -7.94 -12.77 -20.65
CA ILE A 316 -6.96 -11.88 -21.29
C ILE A 316 -7.64 -10.71 -22.02
N LYS A 317 -8.74 -10.96 -22.72
CA LYS A 317 -9.45 -9.92 -23.46
C LYS A 317 -10.04 -8.87 -22.53
N HIS A 318 -10.62 -9.30 -21.41
CA HIS A 318 -11.18 -8.39 -20.42
C HIS A 318 -10.08 -7.59 -19.73
N LEU A 319 -9.00 -8.26 -19.27
CA LEU A 319 -7.86 -7.56 -18.69
C LEU A 319 -7.25 -6.53 -19.64
N LYS A 320 -7.07 -6.91 -20.92
CA LYS A 320 -6.57 -6.00 -21.96
C LYS A 320 -7.44 -4.74 -22.07
N ASN A 321 -8.76 -4.91 -22.08
CA ASN A 321 -9.68 -3.78 -22.18
C ASN A 321 -9.57 -2.84 -20.98
N GLU A 322 -9.48 -3.38 -19.77
CA GLU A 322 -9.28 -2.60 -18.53
C GLU A 322 -7.96 -1.81 -18.60
N VAL A 323 -6.85 -2.49 -18.87
CA VAL A 323 -5.53 -1.84 -18.97
C VAL A 323 -5.53 -0.75 -20.05
N MET A 324 -6.14 -1.01 -21.22
CA MET A 324 -6.21 -0.02 -22.30
C MET A 324 -7.06 1.19 -21.93
N ALA A 325 -8.14 1.01 -21.18
CA ALA A 325 -8.98 2.11 -20.72
C ALA A 325 -8.18 3.07 -19.83
N TYR A 326 -7.43 2.54 -18.88
CA TYR A 326 -6.56 3.36 -18.02
C TYR A 326 -5.36 3.95 -18.78
N ALA A 327 -4.79 3.22 -19.73
CA ALA A 327 -3.72 3.72 -20.60
C ALA A 327 -4.20 4.83 -21.56
N SER A 328 -5.49 4.91 -21.85
CA SER A 328 -6.07 5.98 -22.69
C SER A 328 -6.13 7.33 -22.00
N ILE A 329 -5.98 7.37 -20.67
CA ILE A 329 -5.86 8.62 -19.91
C ILE A 329 -4.46 9.16 -20.15
N ALA A 330 -4.36 10.26 -20.88
CA ALA A 330 -3.08 10.82 -21.29
C ALA A 330 -2.17 11.13 -20.09
N GLY A 331 -0.99 10.55 -20.07
CA GLY A 331 -0.02 10.70 -18.98
C GLY A 331 -0.21 9.72 -17.83
N ASN A 332 -1.24 8.88 -17.84
CA ASN A 332 -1.40 7.84 -16.81
C ASN A 332 -0.45 6.65 -17.05
N TYR A 333 0.08 6.08 -15.98
CA TYR A 333 0.79 4.80 -16.02
C TYR A 333 -0.22 3.66 -15.78
N ALA A 334 -0.41 2.80 -16.76
CA ALA A 334 -1.41 1.72 -16.69
C ALA A 334 -0.91 0.57 -15.81
N LEU A 335 -1.19 0.64 -14.51
CA LEU A 335 -0.87 -0.41 -13.55
C LEU A 335 -2.10 -1.28 -13.30
N VAL A 336 -1.97 -2.60 -13.49
CA VAL A 336 -2.86 -3.56 -12.83
C VAL A 336 -2.46 -3.56 -11.36
N ALA A 337 -3.25 -2.85 -10.55
CA ALA A 337 -2.93 -2.64 -9.14
C ALA A 337 -3.25 -3.88 -8.30
N GLU A 338 -4.33 -4.59 -8.69
CA GLU A 338 -4.69 -5.87 -8.09
C GLU A 338 -5.27 -6.83 -9.13
N ASN A 339 -4.79 -8.06 -9.16
CA ASN A 339 -5.44 -9.19 -9.83
C ASN A 339 -5.05 -10.49 -9.15
N LYS A 340 -5.98 -11.46 -9.06
CA LYS A 340 -5.78 -12.70 -8.29
C LYS A 340 -4.52 -13.46 -8.73
N GLY A 341 -3.68 -13.82 -7.78
CA GLY A 341 -2.54 -14.72 -7.99
C GLY A 341 -2.95 -16.16 -8.27
N SER A 342 -4.16 -16.53 -7.83
CA SER A 342 -4.72 -17.89 -7.98
C SER A 342 -5.24 -18.21 -9.39
N TYR A 343 -5.24 -17.28 -10.32
CA TYR A 343 -5.65 -17.58 -11.70
C TYR A 343 -4.60 -18.46 -12.40
N THR A 344 -5.03 -19.58 -12.97
CA THR A 344 -4.17 -20.56 -13.64
C THR A 344 -3.43 -19.99 -14.87
N ASN A 345 -3.95 -18.94 -15.47
CA ASN A 345 -3.38 -18.21 -16.59
C ASN A 345 -2.65 -16.92 -16.19
N SER A 346 -2.33 -16.72 -14.91
CA SER A 346 -1.58 -15.57 -14.40
C SER A 346 -0.37 -15.19 -15.24
N PRO A 347 0.46 -16.13 -15.78
CA PRO A 347 1.55 -15.78 -16.67
C PRO A 347 1.11 -14.97 -17.90
N SER A 348 0.01 -15.38 -18.53
CA SER A 348 -0.50 -14.70 -19.73
C SER A 348 -1.11 -13.32 -19.39
N LEU A 349 -1.72 -13.19 -18.23
CA LEU A 349 -2.28 -11.92 -17.74
C LEU A 349 -1.15 -10.91 -17.44
N ILE A 350 -0.10 -11.34 -16.74
CA ILE A 350 1.09 -10.53 -16.48
C ILE A 350 1.71 -10.06 -17.79
N LEU A 351 1.99 -10.99 -18.73
CA LEU A 351 2.57 -10.67 -20.01
C LEU A 351 1.72 -9.68 -20.82
N THR A 352 0.40 -9.81 -20.76
CA THR A 352 -0.53 -8.88 -21.43
C THR A 352 -0.38 -7.47 -20.93
N SER A 353 -0.33 -7.25 -19.60
CA SER A 353 -0.14 -5.91 -19.03
C SER A 353 1.19 -5.30 -19.46
N PHE A 354 2.29 -6.07 -19.38
CA PHE A 354 3.62 -5.61 -19.80
C PHE A 354 3.70 -5.30 -21.30
N ALA A 355 3.05 -6.10 -22.15
CA ALA A 355 2.99 -5.85 -23.59
C ALA A 355 2.24 -4.55 -23.94
N LEU A 356 1.38 -4.08 -23.08
CA LEU A 356 0.67 -2.81 -23.20
C LEU A 356 1.43 -1.63 -22.56
N GLY A 357 2.64 -1.87 -22.04
CA GLY A 357 3.47 -0.85 -21.38
C GLY A 357 3.09 -0.57 -19.94
N GLY A 358 2.24 -1.40 -19.34
CA GLY A 358 1.83 -1.29 -17.93
C GLY A 358 2.69 -2.09 -16.97
N GLY A 359 2.35 -2.02 -15.68
CA GLY A 359 2.87 -2.88 -14.63
C GLY A 359 1.82 -3.86 -14.13
N TYR A 360 2.23 -4.75 -13.22
CA TYR A 360 1.32 -5.75 -12.67
C TYR A 360 1.65 -6.09 -11.22
N ASN A 361 0.65 -6.03 -10.38
CA ASN A 361 0.71 -6.50 -9.01
C ASN A 361 -0.26 -7.68 -8.79
N ILE A 362 0.25 -8.70 -8.16
CA ILE A 362 -0.50 -9.91 -7.83
C ILE A 362 -1.21 -9.67 -6.49
N TYR A 363 -2.51 -9.84 -6.46
CA TYR A 363 -3.30 -9.90 -5.24
C TYR A 363 -3.74 -11.33 -4.96
N ASP A 364 -3.16 -11.99 -3.97
CA ASP A 364 -2.05 -11.60 -3.15
C ASP A 364 -0.91 -12.64 -3.23
N LEU A 365 0.17 -12.44 -2.47
CA LEU A 365 1.26 -13.41 -2.44
C LEU A 365 0.79 -14.72 -1.80
N ALA A 366 0.10 -14.63 -0.66
CA ALA A 366 -0.56 -15.73 0.04
C ALA A 366 -1.69 -15.15 0.89
N THR A 367 -2.88 -15.64 0.71
CA THR A 367 -4.06 -15.15 1.43
C THR A 367 -4.01 -15.53 2.91
N SER A 368 -4.38 -14.58 3.77
CA SER A 368 -4.47 -14.78 5.21
C SER A 368 -5.33 -16.03 5.54
N ASN A 369 -4.82 -16.89 6.39
CA ASN A 369 -5.51 -18.08 6.86
C ASN A 369 -6.85 -17.74 7.55
N PHE A 370 -6.91 -16.60 8.23
CA PHE A 370 -8.14 -16.12 8.85
C PHE A 370 -9.24 -15.90 7.81
N PHE A 371 -8.93 -15.25 6.68
CA PHE A 371 -9.94 -15.03 5.65
C PHE A 371 -10.40 -16.32 5.00
N ILE A 372 -9.50 -17.25 4.69
CA ILE A 372 -9.84 -18.54 4.12
C ILE A 372 -10.77 -19.33 5.04
N ASN A 373 -10.49 -19.36 6.34
CA ASN A 373 -11.25 -20.15 7.31
C ASN A 373 -12.56 -19.51 7.78
N ASN A 374 -12.73 -18.21 7.58
CA ASN A 374 -13.94 -17.49 8.00
C ASN A 374 -14.88 -17.15 6.85
N THR A 375 -14.74 -17.81 5.70
CA THR A 375 -15.65 -17.69 4.56
C THR A 375 -16.39 -18.99 4.31
N THR A 376 -17.59 -18.87 3.73
CA THR A 376 -18.36 -20.03 3.24
C THR A 376 -17.89 -20.52 1.87
N GLU A 377 -17.05 -19.76 1.18
CA GLU A 377 -16.57 -20.02 -0.17
C GLU A 377 -15.04 -19.87 -0.24
N PRO A 378 -14.25 -20.79 0.38
CA PRO A 378 -12.79 -20.67 0.45
C PRO A 378 -12.10 -20.52 -0.92
N ASP A 379 -12.59 -21.25 -1.94
CA ASP A 379 -12.02 -21.21 -3.29
C ASP A 379 -12.17 -19.83 -3.97
N GLN A 380 -13.15 -19.04 -3.54
CA GLN A 380 -13.32 -17.67 -4.05
C GLN A 380 -12.46 -16.65 -3.33
N ILE A 381 -12.09 -16.93 -2.09
CA ILE A 381 -11.33 -16.01 -1.24
C ILE A 381 -9.83 -16.30 -1.22
N ASP A 382 -9.39 -17.50 -1.59
CA ASP A 382 -7.96 -17.81 -1.72
C ASP A 382 -7.40 -17.22 -3.01
N HIS A 383 -6.92 -16.00 -2.91
CA HIS A 383 -6.37 -15.23 -4.03
C HIS A 383 -4.86 -15.44 -4.21
N GLY A 384 -4.20 -16.11 -3.26
CA GLY A 384 -2.76 -16.24 -3.18
C GLY A 384 -2.13 -17.03 -4.33
N ILE A 385 -0.94 -16.61 -4.77
CA ILE A 385 -0.09 -17.40 -5.67
C ILE A 385 0.58 -18.57 -4.94
N TYR A 386 0.78 -18.43 -3.65
CA TYR A 386 1.12 -19.50 -2.71
C TYR A 386 -0.07 -19.84 -1.85
N THR A 387 -0.05 -21.00 -1.21
CA THR A 387 -0.97 -21.30 -0.11
C THR A 387 -0.69 -20.39 1.09
N TRP A 388 -1.60 -20.35 2.07
CA TRP A 388 -1.44 -19.53 3.28
C TRP A 388 -0.16 -19.87 4.09
N ASP A 389 0.31 -21.13 4.00
CA ASP A 389 1.55 -21.60 4.62
C ASP A 389 2.75 -21.57 3.66
N LEU A 390 2.65 -20.77 2.59
CA LEU A 390 3.70 -20.47 1.62
C LEU A 390 4.19 -21.67 0.78
N GLN A 391 3.34 -22.69 0.58
CA GLN A 391 3.61 -23.77 -0.35
C GLN A 391 3.25 -23.39 -1.78
N GLU A 392 3.90 -24.03 -2.75
CA GLU A 392 3.62 -23.79 -4.16
C GLU A 392 2.29 -24.44 -4.59
N LYS A 393 1.55 -23.70 -5.41
CA LYS A 393 0.40 -24.20 -6.17
C LYS A 393 0.85 -24.59 -7.60
N ASP A 394 0.05 -25.33 -8.33
CA ASP A 394 0.41 -25.81 -9.69
C ASP A 394 0.80 -24.69 -10.66
N PHE A 395 0.21 -23.50 -10.51
CA PHE A 395 0.49 -22.35 -11.34
C PHE A 395 1.67 -21.46 -10.84
N THR A 396 2.21 -21.74 -9.66
CA THR A 396 3.35 -20.97 -9.10
C THR A 396 4.63 -21.12 -9.92
N PRO A 397 5.08 -22.33 -10.31
CA PRO A 397 6.30 -22.48 -11.08
C PRO A 397 6.27 -21.82 -12.48
N PRO A 398 5.20 -21.96 -13.31
CA PRO A 398 5.15 -21.26 -14.59
C PRO A 398 5.10 -19.74 -14.43
N THR A 399 4.41 -19.22 -13.43
CA THR A 399 4.39 -17.77 -13.12
C THR A 399 5.78 -17.29 -12.74
N ARG A 400 6.49 -18.00 -11.87
CA ARG A 400 7.89 -17.69 -11.50
C ARG A 400 8.81 -17.64 -12.72
N SER A 401 8.68 -18.62 -13.62
CA SER A 401 9.51 -18.68 -14.82
C SER A 401 9.30 -17.46 -15.71
N LEU A 402 8.05 -17.03 -15.90
CA LEU A 402 7.75 -15.81 -16.64
C LEU A 402 8.31 -14.57 -15.94
N ILE A 403 8.08 -14.40 -14.64
CA ILE A 403 8.54 -13.25 -13.88
C ILE A 403 10.05 -13.09 -13.98
N LYS A 404 10.81 -14.20 -13.78
CA LYS A 404 12.27 -14.19 -13.93
C LYS A 404 12.72 -13.87 -15.36
N GLY A 405 11.99 -14.36 -16.35
CA GLY A 405 12.25 -14.03 -17.77
C GLY A 405 12.03 -12.54 -18.07
N LEU A 406 10.97 -11.94 -17.56
CA LEU A 406 10.70 -10.51 -17.68
C LEU A 406 11.77 -9.67 -16.98
N ALA A 407 12.15 -10.03 -15.77
CA ALA A 407 13.20 -9.32 -15.02
C ALA A 407 14.54 -9.34 -15.78
N ALA A 408 14.94 -10.49 -16.37
CA ALA A 408 16.14 -10.60 -17.19
C ALA A 408 16.04 -9.73 -18.46
N ALA A 409 14.92 -9.76 -19.16
CA ALA A 409 14.70 -8.94 -20.36
C ALA A 409 14.80 -7.43 -20.07
N TYR A 410 14.28 -6.97 -18.95
CA TYR A 410 14.39 -5.56 -18.54
C TYR A 410 15.83 -5.13 -18.26
N ILE A 411 16.63 -6.00 -17.64
CA ILE A 411 18.05 -5.72 -17.37
C ILE A 411 18.82 -5.57 -18.70
N ASP A 412 18.52 -6.39 -19.72
CA ASP A 412 19.19 -6.33 -21.00
C ASP A 412 18.79 -5.10 -21.83
N VAL A 413 17.51 -4.70 -21.81
CA VAL A 413 17.04 -3.48 -22.48
C VAL A 413 17.67 -2.23 -21.85
N ALA A 414 17.88 -2.22 -20.53
CA ALA A 414 18.56 -1.11 -19.85
C ALA A 414 20.05 -1.00 -20.20
N LYS A 415 20.69 -2.05 -20.70
CA LYS A 415 22.09 -2.04 -21.14
C LYS A 415 22.28 -1.59 -22.59
N VAL A 416 21.22 -1.55 -23.38
CA VAL A 416 21.25 -1.25 -24.82
C VAL A 416 20.98 0.24 -25.12
N LYS A 417 20.88 1.09 -24.10
CA LYS A 417 20.71 2.53 -24.25
C LYS A 417 22.04 3.28 -24.13
#